data_e5759389a9920a5640ea6c203daa3e48
#
_entry.id   e5759389a9920a5640ea6c203daa3e48
#
_cell.length_a   1.000
_cell.length_b   1.000
_cell.length_c   1.000
_cell.angle_alpha   90.00
_cell.angle_beta   90.00
_cell.angle_gamma   90.00
#
_symmetry.space_group_name_H-M   'P 1'
#
loop_
_entity.id
_entity.type
_entity.pdbx_description
1 polymer ?
#
loop_
_entity_poly.entity_id
_entity_poly.type
_entity_poly.pdbx_seq_one_letter_code
_entity_poly.pdbx_strand_id
1 'polypeptide(L)'
;MGFPNVQLQGLSPKFTSGLISSLTSLTGLRDDPKHFQISVPIQPGNSGGALVDNRGNAIGVVTAKLSQKAAINTTGTIAENVNYALKSSYVLILLESLPEISDKLMDENSSEMPSDKIAEKLQNSTYFIIAQ
;
A
#
# COMPACT_ATOMS: atom_id res chain seq x y z
N MET A 1 5.54 0.02 -2.94
CA MET A 1 7.00 0.20 -2.68
C MET A 1 7.21 0.79 -1.29
N GLY A 2 8.29 0.45 -0.62
CA GLY A 2 8.63 0.96 0.71
C GLY A 2 10.07 0.60 1.11
N PHE A 3 10.40 0.84 2.37
CA PHE A 3 11.74 0.57 2.95
C PHE A 3 11.65 -0.51 4.04
N PRO A 4 11.37 -1.78 3.68
CA PRO A 4 11.16 -2.83 4.65
C PRO A 4 12.49 -3.19 5.35
N ASN A 5 12.44 -3.32 6.69
CA ASN A 5 13.55 -3.84 7.49
C ASN A 5 14.92 -3.25 7.09
N VAL A 6 15.05 -1.92 7.16
CA VAL A 6 16.26 -1.21 6.69
C VAL A 6 17.57 -1.73 7.28
N GLN A 7 17.53 -2.31 8.49
CA GLN A 7 18.69 -2.93 9.12
C GLN A 7 19.15 -4.21 8.42
N LEU A 8 18.24 -4.92 7.74
CA LEU A 8 18.53 -6.16 7.01
C LEU A 8 18.64 -5.96 5.51
N GLN A 9 17.86 -5.04 4.95
CA GLN A 9 17.71 -4.88 3.50
C GLN A 9 18.31 -3.56 2.96
N GLY A 10 18.87 -2.73 3.85
CA GLY A 10 19.46 -1.45 3.50
C GLY A 10 18.44 -0.35 3.21
N LEU A 11 18.94 0.84 2.88
CA LEU A 11 18.14 2.05 2.66
C LEU A 11 17.57 2.19 1.23
N SER A 12 17.77 1.20 0.35
CA SER A 12 17.14 1.23 -0.97
C SER A 12 15.69 0.78 -0.89
N PRO A 13 14.74 1.48 -1.52
CA PRO A 13 13.35 1.07 -1.53
C PRO A 13 13.17 -0.28 -2.23
N LYS A 14 12.23 -1.09 -1.73
CA LYS A 14 11.91 -2.40 -2.30
C LYS A 14 10.55 -2.36 -3.00
N PHE A 15 10.51 -2.93 -4.18
CA PHE A 15 9.30 -3.13 -4.97
C PHE A 15 8.80 -4.56 -4.78
N THR A 16 7.52 -4.71 -4.45
CA THR A 16 6.85 -6.01 -4.32
C THR A 16 5.54 -5.97 -5.08
N SER A 17 5.11 -7.10 -5.60
CA SER A 17 3.87 -7.22 -6.36
C SER A 17 2.95 -8.29 -5.77
N GLY A 18 1.68 -8.24 -6.12
CA GLY A 18 0.66 -9.18 -5.70
C GLY A 18 -0.69 -8.81 -6.29
N LEU A 19 -1.76 -9.33 -5.71
CA LEU A 19 -3.12 -9.15 -6.18
C LEU A 19 -3.96 -8.41 -5.14
N ILE A 20 -5.02 -7.74 -5.63
CA ILE A 20 -6.14 -7.36 -4.77
C ILE A 20 -6.97 -8.61 -4.57
N SER A 21 -6.99 -9.11 -3.34
CA SER A 21 -7.70 -10.34 -2.96
C SER A 21 -9.16 -10.07 -2.61
N SER A 22 -9.46 -8.86 -2.11
CA SER A 22 -10.83 -8.41 -1.82
C SER A 22 -10.92 -6.89 -1.92
N LEU A 23 -12.10 -6.41 -2.32
CA LEU A 23 -12.43 -4.98 -2.36
C LEU A 23 -12.82 -4.41 -0.98
N THR A 24 -12.89 -5.27 0.02
CA THR A 24 -13.14 -4.91 1.42
C THR A 24 -12.16 -5.63 2.32
N SER A 25 -11.93 -5.09 3.50
CA SER A 25 -11.20 -5.74 4.58
C SER A 25 -12.15 -6.12 5.71
N LEU A 26 -11.64 -6.86 6.70
CA LEU A 26 -12.38 -7.13 7.93
C LEU A 26 -11.88 -6.22 9.05
N THR A 27 -12.82 -5.54 9.71
CA THR A 27 -12.58 -4.84 10.97
C THR A 27 -13.44 -5.52 12.06
N GLY A 28 -12.82 -6.40 12.82
CA GLY A 28 -13.54 -7.30 13.72
C GLY A 28 -14.38 -8.29 12.93
N LEU A 29 -15.72 -8.25 13.09
CA LEU A 29 -16.67 -9.10 12.36
C LEU A 29 -17.40 -8.37 11.23
N ARG A 30 -16.96 -7.16 10.85
CA ARG A 30 -17.63 -6.34 9.85
C ARG A 30 -16.71 -6.05 8.67
N ASP A 31 -17.30 -6.01 7.47
CA ASP A 31 -16.61 -5.53 6.28
C ASP A 31 -16.28 -4.06 6.41
N ASP A 32 -15.04 -3.71 6.11
CA ASP A 32 -14.56 -2.34 6.01
C ASP A 32 -14.33 -1.99 4.53
N PRO A 33 -15.18 -1.15 3.93
CA PRO A 33 -15.06 -0.77 2.52
C PRO A 33 -13.90 0.18 2.23
N LYS A 34 -13.27 0.74 3.26
CA LYS A 34 -12.17 1.71 3.11
C LYS A 34 -10.87 1.06 2.67
N HIS A 35 -10.71 -0.23 2.90
CA HIS A 35 -9.48 -0.95 2.63
C HIS A 35 -9.67 -2.03 1.57
N PHE A 36 -8.62 -2.22 0.78
CA PHE A 36 -8.42 -3.46 0.02
C PHE A 36 -7.78 -4.51 0.91
N GLN A 37 -8.18 -5.77 0.71
CA GLN A 37 -7.34 -6.90 1.10
C GLN A 37 -6.41 -7.23 -0.04
N ILE A 38 -5.11 -7.37 0.24
CA ILE A 38 -4.08 -7.61 -0.77
C ILE A 38 -3.18 -8.78 -0.38
N SER A 39 -2.65 -9.48 -1.39
CA SER A 39 -1.67 -10.55 -1.20
C SER A 39 -0.22 -10.06 -1.30
N VAL A 40 0.00 -8.77 -1.53
CA VAL A 40 1.34 -8.18 -1.61
C VAL A 40 2.09 -8.43 -0.32
N PRO A 41 3.29 -9.02 -0.35
CA PRO A 41 4.11 -9.21 0.85
C PRO A 41 4.43 -7.88 1.52
N ILE A 42 4.05 -7.76 2.78
CA ILE A 42 4.29 -6.57 3.60
C ILE A 42 5.18 -6.90 4.78
N GLN A 43 6.17 -6.05 4.99
CA GLN A 43 7.06 -6.10 6.15
C GLN A 43 7.07 -4.73 6.84
N PRO A 44 7.50 -4.64 8.11
CA PRO A 44 7.71 -3.36 8.78
C PRO A 44 8.57 -2.44 7.92
N GLY A 45 8.10 -1.19 7.71
CA GLY A 45 8.70 -0.23 6.79
C GLY A 45 8.01 -0.09 5.44
N ASN A 46 7.07 -1.00 5.10
CA ASN A 46 6.23 -0.84 3.90
C ASN A 46 4.97 0.01 4.16
N SER A 47 4.57 0.16 5.42
CA SER A 47 3.42 0.99 5.78
C SER A 47 3.65 2.44 5.36
N GLY A 48 2.63 3.08 4.80
CA GLY A 48 2.72 4.40 4.18
C GLY A 48 3.18 4.36 2.72
N GLY A 49 3.68 3.22 2.23
CA GLY A 49 4.07 3.04 0.84
C GLY A 49 2.87 3.00 -0.12
N ALA A 50 3.06 3.48 -1.34
CA ALA A 50 2.04 3.46 -2.35
C ALA A 50 1.74 2.04 -2.85
N LEU A 51 0.44 1.72 -2.97
CA LEU A 51 -0.08 0.63 -3.77
C LEU A 51 -0.46 1.20 -5.14
N VAL A 52 0.09 0.65 -6.21
CA VAL A 52 -0.17 1.11 -7.58
C VAL A 52 -0.71 -0.01 -8.45
N ASP A 53 -1.50 0.36 -9.45
CA ASP A 53 -1.97 -0.56 -10.49
C ASP A 53 -0.90 -0.80 -11.58
N ASN A 54 -1.23 -1.62 -12.59
CA ASN A 54 -0.37 -1.90 -13.74
C ASN A 54 -0.18 -0.72 -14.71
N ARG A 55 -0.80 0.41 -14.43
CA ARG A 55 -0.65 1.68 -15.16
C ARG A 55 0.19 2.68 -14.40
N GLY A 56 0.62 2.34 -13.18
CA GLY A 56 1.39 3.21 -12.31
C GLY A 56 0.55 4.27 -11.58
N ASN A 57 -0.78 4.12 -11.55
CA ASN A 57 -1.67 4.98 -10.77
C ASN A 57 -1.68 4.54 -9.31
N ALA A 58 -1.61 5.48 -8.38
CA ALA A 58 -1.74 5.19 -6.95
C ALA A 58 -3.20 4.87 -6.61
N ILE A 59 -3.47 3.60 -6.32
CA ILE A 59 -4.80 3.09 -5.96
C ILE A 59 -5.01 2.93 -4.46
N GLY A 60 -3.95 3.00 -3.69
CA GLY A 60 -4.03 2.90 -2.23
C GLY A 60 -2.72 3.17 -1.52
N VAL A 61 -2.80 3.14 -0.20
CA VAL A 61 -1.67 3.27 0.71
C VAL A 61 -1.62 2.05 1.62
N VAL A 62 -0.47 1.39 1.68
CA VAL A 62 -0.26 0.23 2.54
C VAL A 62 -0.38 0.65 4.01
N THR A 63 -1.25 0.01 4.77
CA THR A 63 -1.54 0.41 6.16
C THR A 63 -1.15 -0.64 7.18
N ALA A 64 -1.46 -1.90 6.93
CA ALA A 64 -1.32 -2.94 7.93
C ALA A 64 -1.10 -4.32 7.34
N LYS A 65 -0.58 -5.18 8.17
CA LYS A 65 -0.54 -6.62 8.00
C LYS A 65 -1.47 -7.26 9.03
N LEU A 66 -2.22 -8.28 8.64
CA LEU A 66 -2.99 -9.05 9.61
C LEU A 66 -2.04 -9.66 10.65
N SER A 67 -2.31 -9.41 11.93
CA SER A 67 -1.53 -10.00 13.01
C SER A 67 -1.72 -11.52 13.00
N GLN A 68 -0.64 -12.27 12.84
CA GLN A 68 -0.67 -13.74 12.91
C GLN A 68 -1.28 -14.22 14.23
N LYS A 69 -0.96 -13.52 15.33
CA LYS A 69 -1.54 -13.83 16.66
C LYS A 69 -3.06 -13.63 16.68
N ALA A 70 -3.56 -12.54 16.07
CA ALA A 70 -4.99 -12.30 15.96
C ALA A 70 -5.67 -13.35 15.07
N ALA A 71 -5.05 -13.73 13.96
CA ALA A 71 -5.56 -14.77 13.06
C ALA A 71 -5.65 -16.14 13.77
N ILE A 72 -4.58 -16.56 14.46
CA ILE A 72 -4.57 -17.81 15.23
C ILE A 72 -5.64 -17.82 16.32
N ASN A 73 -5.81 -16.71 17.05
CA ASN A 73 -6.80 -16.60 18.12
C ASN A 73 -8.25 -16.66 17.60
N THR A 74 -8.47 -16.21 16.36
CA THR A 74 -9.81 -16.14 15.77
C THR A 74 -10.18 -17.40 14.98
N THR A 75 -9.23 -17.95 14.22
CA THR A 75 -9.47 -19.05 13.27
C THR A 75 -8.69 -20.33 13.57
N GLY A 76 -7.72 -20.28 14.50
CA GLY A 76 -6.81 -21.38 14.80
C GLY A 76 -5.76 -21.66 13.71
N THR A 77 -5.71 -20.83 12.67
CA THR A 77 -4.78 -20.98 11.54
C THR A 77 -3.90 -19.75 11.35
N ILE A 78 -2.73 -19.95 10.74
CA ILE A 78 -1.87 -18.86 10.33
C ILE A 78 -2.40 -18.31 9.00
N ALA A 79 -2.82 -17.04 9.00
CA ALA A 79 -3.19 -16.35 7.77
C ALA A 79 -1.91 -15.78 7.11
N GLU A 80 -1.49 -16.39 6.02
CA GLU A 80 -0.42 -15.88 5.19
C GLU A 80 -0.97 -14.97 4.10
N ASN A 81 -0.21 -13.92 3.77
CA ASN A 81 -0.52 -13.00 2.67
C ASN A 81 -1.89 -12.27 2.80
N VAL A 82 -2.36 -12.06 4.02
CA VAL A 82 -3.51 -11.20 4.28
C VAL A 82 -3.01 -9.87 4.80
N ASN A 83 -3.02 -8.89 3.92
CA ASN A 83 -2.52 -7.54 4.18
C ASN A 83 -3.57 -6.53 3.72
N TYR A 84 -3.46 -5.28 4.16
CA TYR A 84 -4.45 -4.25 3.89
C TYR A 84 -3.82 -2.98 3.34
N ALA A 85 -4.57 -2.31 2.46
CA ALA A 85 -4.23 -0.99 1.95
C ALA A 85 -5.47 -0.10 1.96
N LEU A 86 -5.33 1.12 2.46
CA LEU A 86 -6.36 2.15 2.40
C LEU A 86 -6.54 2.58 0.95
N LYS A 87 -7.78 2.65 0.47
CA LYS A 87 -8.08 3.07 -0.91
C LYS A 87 -7.71 4.53 -1.14
N SER A 88 -7.17 4.83 -2.31
CA SER A 88 -6.74 6.19 -2.68
C SER A 88 -7.87 7.22 -2.63
N SER A 89 -9.11 6.82 -2.85
CA SER A 89 -10.28 7.72 -2.75
C SER A 89 -10.40 8.41 -1.38
N TYR A 90 -10.01 7.73 -0.30
CA TYR A 90 -9.99 8.33 1.04
C TYR A 90 -8.80 9.25 1.26
N VAL A 91 -7.69 8.99 0.60
CA VAL A 91 -6.51 9.87 0.60
C VAL A 91 -6.79 11.14 -0.21
N LEU A 92 -7.47 11.02 -1.35
CA LEU A 92 -7.83 12.15 -2.20
C LEU A 92 -8.65 13.20 -1.46
N ILE A 93 -9.61 12.81 -0.63
CA ILE A 93 -10.41 13.74 0.18
C ILE A 93 -9.50 14.64 1.04
N LEU A 94 -8.45 14.06 1.62
CA LEU A 94 -7.47 14.83 2.40
C LEU A 94 -6.64 15.75 1.50
N LEU A 95 -6.16 15.24 0.38
CA LEU A 95 -5.31 16.02 -0.55
C LEU A 95 -6.07 17.17 -1.20
N GLU A 96 -7.33 16.96 -1.58
CA GLU A 96 -8.20 17.98 -2.15
C GLU A 96 -8.53 19.11 -1.17
N SER A 97 -8.47 18.83 0.14
CA SER A 97 -8.63 19.87 1.17
C SER A 97 -7.43 20.83 1.29
N LEU A 98 -6.33 20.51 0.62
CA LEU A 98 -5.08 21.26 0.61
C LEU A 98 -4.83 21.83 -0.81
N PRO A 99 -5.21 23.09 -1.10
CA PRO A 99 -5.14 23.68 -2.44
C PRO A 99 -3.74 23.58 -3.07
N GLU A 100 -2.69 23.76 -2.26
CA GLU A 100 -1.31 23.69 -2.73
C GLU A 100 -0.91 22.30 -3.25
N ILE A 101 -1.64 21.26 -2.85
CA ILE A 101 -1.41 19.86 -3.24
C ILE A 101 -2.37 19.46 -4.35
N SER A 102 -3.65 19.85 -4.25
CA SER A 102 -4.67 19.48 -5.24
C SER A 102 -4.30 19.93 -6.65
N ASP A 103 -3.72 21.11 -6.78
CA ASP A 103 -3.27 21.65 -8.07
C ASP A 103 -2.09 20.87 -8.69
N LYS A 104 -1.44 20.01 -7.90
CA LYS A 104 -0.32 19.18 -8.35
C LYS A 104 -0.71 17.73 -8.63
N LEU A 105 -1.97 17.36 -8.37
CA LEU A 105 -2.46 16.03 -8.69
C LEU A 105 -2.50 15.86 -10.22
N MET A 106 -1.95 14.76 -10.68
CA MET A 106 -1.91 14.43 -12.10
C MET A 106 -3.11 13.58 -12.47
N ASP A 107 -3.53 13.67 -13.73
CA ASP A 107 -4.54 12.79 -14.29
C ASP A 107 -4.08 11.33 -14.28
N GLU A 108 -5.05 10.42 -14.22
CA GLU A 108 -4.79 8.98 -14.26
C GLU A 108 -4.16 8.57 -15.61
N ASN A 109 -3.12 7.75 -15.53
CA ASN A 109 -2.57 7.11 -16.71
C ASN A 109 -3.51 5.99 -17.18
N SER A 110 -3.90 6.03 -18.44
CA SER A 110 -4.79 5.04 -19.06
C SER A 110 -4.06 3.83 -19.65
N SER A 111 -2.75 3.93 -19.86
CA SER A 111 -1.95 2.91 -20.54
C SER A 111 -1.19 2.03 -19.55
N GLU A 112 -1.16 0.73 -19.80
CA GLU A 112 -0.35 -0.20 -19.02
C GLU A 112 1.14 0.08 -19.20
N MET A 113 1.89 -0.18 -18.15
CA MET A 113 3.34 0.01 -18.09
C MET A 113 4.03 -1.29 -17.66
N PRO A 114 5.21 -1.61 -18.22
CA PRO A 114 6.04 -2.69 -17.69
C PRO A 114 6.41 -2.47 -16.22
N SER A 115 6.50 -3.57 -15.45
CA SER A 115 6.76 -3.51 -13.99
C SER A 115 8.07 -2.81 -13.64
N ASP A 116 9.11 -2.91 -14.47
CA ASP A 116 10.38 -2.21 -14.30
C ASP A 116 10.22 -0.70 -14.40
N LYS A 117 9.37 -0.22 -15.32
CA LYS A 117 9.07 1.22 -15.47
C LYS A 117 8.23 1.75 -14.31
N ILE A 118 7.29 0.95 -13.82
CA ILE A 118 6.52 1.28 -12.60
C ILE A 118 7.47 1.39 -11.41
N ALA A 119 8.37 0.42 -11.25
CA ALA A 119 9.36 0.42 -10.16
C ALA A 119 10.27 1.65 -10.22
N GLU A 120 10.77 2.02 -11.40
CA GLU A 120 11.59 3.22 -11.61
C GLU A 120 10.84 4.51 -11.21
N LYS A 121 9.59 4.65 -11.67
CA LYS A 121 8.72 5.79 -11.33
C LYS A 121 8.51 5.90 -9.83
N LEU A 122 8.20 4.79 -9.17
CA LEU A 122 7.98 4.73 -7.72
C LEU A 122 9.25 5.02 -6.92
N GLN A 123 10.39 4.53 -7.37
CA GLN A 123 11.68 4.80 -6.71
C GLN A 123 11.98 6.29 -6.64
N ASN A 124 11.67 7.02 -7.70
CA ASN A 124 11.86 8.46 -7.76
C ASN A 124 10.83 9.27 -6.96
N SER A 125 9.76 8.62 -6.49
CA SER A 125 8.63 9.25 -5.79
C SER A 125 8.45 8.74 -4.35
N THR A 126 9.31 7.82 -3.87
CA THR A 126 9.19 7.21 -2.54
C THR A 126 10.34 7.69 -1.65
N TYR A 127 9.99 8.24 -0.50
CA TYR A 127 10.95 8.82 0.44
C TYR A 127 10.86 8.11 1.79
N PHE A 128 12.00 7.97 2.44
CA PHE A 128 12.09 7.55 3.83
C PHE A 128 12.05 8.78 4.73
N ILE A 129 11.03 8.89 5.57
CA ILE A 129 10.86 10.05 6.47
C ILE A 129 11.40 9.69 7.84
N ILE A 130 12.32 10.52 8.33
CA ILE A 130 12.82 10.44 9.71
C ILE A 130 12.16 11.58 10.49
N ALA A 131 11.27 11.22 11.42
CA ALA A 131 10.70 12.19 12.38
C ALA A 131 11.62 12.35 13.59
N GLN A 132 11.86 13.58 13.95
CA GLN A 132 12.63 13.94 15.15
C GLN A 132 11.70 14.35 16.28
#